data_5034e5d255bd571107e2b91f7056b035
#
_entry.id   5034e5d255bd571107e2b91f7056b035
#
_cell.length_a   1.000
_cell.length_b   1.000
_cell.length_c   1.000
_cell.angle_alpha   90.00
_cell.angle_beta   90.00
_cell.angle_gamma   90.00
#
_symmetry.space_group_name_H-M   'P 1'
#
loop_
_entity.id
_entity.type
_entity.pdbx_description
1 polymer ?
#
loop_
_entity_poly.entity_id
_entity_poly.type
_entity_poly.pdbx_seq_one_letter_code
_entity_poly.pdbx_strand_id
1 'polypeptide(L)'
;MAKKQLITIVQDILSAMDSDEVNSISDTAEALQVANVVKNVYEEITSNKKWPDHKELLNLDSSGDNNKPTHMKLPEDTSEVQLVNYDIRRVTDTNKRYENISYLYPDEFLIRTNVRNSSDTNVDVIQDYTGVEILIRNDDPPTWWTSFDDEFIVFDSYDNAVDTTIQSAKTQAFGVIQPSFQPVDDFIPDLNKKAFALLETKSRARCFAYFKQIRSQLDEQEARAQQVYLSGRA
;
A
#
# COMPACT_ATOMS: atom_id res chain seq x y z
N MET A 1 5.30 -22.23 13.19
CA MET A 1 4.87 -21.40 14.32
C MET A 1 3.49 -20.86 13.99
N ALA A 2 2.54 -20.85 14.92
CA ALA A 2 1.25 -20.20 14.71
C ALA A 2 1.44 -18.68 14.86
N LYS A 3 0.67 -17.89 14.12
CA LYS A 3 0.61 -16.43 14.35
C LYS A 3 -0.02 -16.19 15.72
N LYS A 4 0.49 -15.22 16.48
CA LYS A 4 0.03 -14.85 17.83
C LYS A 4 -0.64 -13.48 17.79
N GLN A 5 -1.56 -13.26 18.72
CA GLN A 5 -2.14 -11.94 18.98
C GLN A 5 -1.10 -11.01 19.61
N LEU A 6 -1.28 -9.70 19.44
CA LEU A 6 -0.37 -8.68 19.97
C LEU A 6 -0.18 -8.82 21.48
N ILE A 7 -1.27 -9.03 22.23
CA ILE A 7 -1.19 -9.23 23.68
C ILE A 7 -0.28 -10.41 24.05
N THR A 8 -0.35 -11.52 23.32
CA THR A 8 0.50 -12.70 23.56
C THR A 8 1.97 -12.39 23.30
N ILE A 9 2.27 -11.62 22.25
CA ILE A 9 3.65 -11.19 21.93
C ILE A 9 4.18 -10.29 23.07
N VAL A 10 3.36 -9.37 23.55
CA VAL A 10 3.70 -8.45 24.64
C VAL A 10 3.95 -9.24 25.94
N GLN A 11 3.06 -10.18 26.29
CA GLN A 11 3.21 -11.04 27.47
C GLN A 11 4.49 -11.89 27.40
N ASP A 12 4.80 -12.50 26.25
CA ASP A 12 6.02 -13.27 26.06
C ASP A 12 7.30 -12.42 26.25
N ILE A 13 7.27 -11.15 25.82
CA ILE A 13 8.39 -10.22 25.99
C ILE A 13 8.52 -9.77 27.44
N LEU A 14 7.40 -9.39 28.09
CA LEU A 14 7.38 -8.99 29.51
C LEU A 14 7.84 -10.12 30.42
N SER A 15 7.36 -11.34 30.20
CA SER A 15 7.80 -12.54 30.92
C SER A 15 9.31 -12.79 30.74
N ALA A 16 9.84 -12.61 29.53
CA ALA A 16 11.28 -12.74 29.27
C ALA A 16 12.12 -11.65 29.97
N MET A 17 11.51 -10.50 30.29
CA MET A 17 12.15 -9.39 31.02
C MET A 17 11.95 -9.45 32.53
N ASP A 18 11.35 -10.51 33.09
CA ASP A 18 10.93 -10.62 34.49
C ASP A 18 10.07 -9.43 34.95
N SER A 19 9.14 -9.00 34.10
CA SER A 19 8.17 -7.95 34.37
C SER A 19 6.79 -8.52 34.70
N ASP A 20 5.90 -7.68 35.23
CA ASP A 20 4.55 -8.09 35.69
C ASP A 20 3.70 -8.64 34.52
N GLU A 21 2.87 -9.63 34.84
CA GLU A 21 1.86 -10.15 33.90
C GLU A 21 0.77 -9.10 33.66
N VAL A 22 0.33 -9.00 32.40
CA VAL A 22 -0.73 -8.08 31.98
C VAL A 22 -1.84 -8.83 31.24
N ASN A 23 -3.06 -8.35 31.32
CA ASN A 23 -4.21 -8.89 30.60
C ASN A 23 -4.58 -8.06 29.36
N SER A 24 -4.04 -6.84 29.27
CA SER A 24 -4.19 -5.95 28.12
C SER A 24 -2.90 -5.15 27.90
N ILE A 25 -2.65 -4.75 26.64
CA ILE A 25 -1.52 -3.86 26.31
C ILE A 25 -1.64 -2.48 26.95
N SER A 26 -2.82 -2.11 27.44
CA SER A 26 -3.09 -0.85 28.12
C SER A 26 -3.02 -0.91 29.66
N ASP A 27 -2.80 -2.10 30.25
CA ASP A 27 -2.81 -2.27 31.72
C ASP A 27 -1.67 -1.53 32.40
N THR A 28 -0.51 -1.48 31.77
CA THR A 28 0.66 -0.81 32.33
C THR A 28 1.37 0.04 31.26
N ALA A 29 2.10 1.07 31.72
CA ALA A 29 2.92 1.88 30.83
C ALA A 29 4.00 1.06 30.13
N GLU A 30 4.56 0.05 30.80
CA GLU A 30 5.58 -0.85 30.25
C GLU A 30 4.98 -1.72 29.12
N ALA A 31 3.80 -2.31 29.33
CA ALA A 31 3.11 -3.10 28.30
C ALA A 31 2.83 -2.27 27.03
N LEU A 32 2.37 -1.02 27.21
CA LEU A 32 2.13 -0.11 26.10
C LEU A 32 3.43 0.24 25.36
N GLN A 33 4.53 0.45 26.08
CA GLN A 33 5.83 0.72 25.48
C GLN A 33 6.36 -0.51 24.70
N VAL A 34 6.20 -1.72 25.24
CA VAL A 34 6.53 -2.97 24.53
C VAL A 34 5.70 -3.11 23.26
N ALA A 35 4.38 -2.86 23.32
CA ALA A 35 3.52 -2.87 22.15
C ALA A 35 3.97 -1.87 21.07
N ASN A 36 4.41 -0.67 21.47
CA ASN A 36 4.98 0.32 20.54
C ASN A 36 6.31 -0.14 19.93
N VAL A 37 7.16 -0.86 20.65
CA VAL A 37 8.37 -1.47 20.10
C VAL A 37 8.00 -2.52 19.03
N VAL A 38 7.01 -3.36 19.32
CA VAL A 38 6.49 -4.36 18.36
C VAL A 38 5.96 -3.67 17.10
N LYS A 39 5.17 -2.58 17.25
CA LYS A 39 4.69 -1.76 16.14
C LYS A 39 5.84 -1.25 15.27
N ASN A 40 6.85 -0.61 15.87
CA ASN A 40 7.97 -0.04 15.12
C ASN A 40 8.76 -1.12 14.36
N VAL A 41 8.90 -2.32 14.94
CA VAL A 41 9.55 -3.44 14.28
C VAL A 41 8.69 -4.00 13.13
N TYR A 42 7.37 -4.06 13.33
CA TYR A 42 6.42 -4.49 12.30
C TYR A 42 6.47 -3.55 11.08
N GLU A 43 6.37 -2.25 11.33
CA GLU A 43 6.46 -1.23 10.28
C GLU A 43 7.81 -1.28 9.53
N GLU A 44 8.90 -1.49 10.24
CA GLU A 44 10.20 -1.68 9.63
C GLU A 44 10.28 -2.94 8.74
N ILE A 45 9.71 -4.06 9.18
CA ILE A 45 9.69 -5.31 8.41
C ILE A 45 8.83 -5.14 7.15
N THR A 46 7.66 -4.52 7.27
CA THR A 46 6.72 -4.34 6.16
C THR A 46 7.21 -3.32 5.13
N SER A 47 7.87 -2.23 5.56
CA SER A 47 8.39 -1.19 4.68
C SER A 47 9.68 -1.58 3.95
N ASN A 48 10.54 -2.40 4.57
CA ASN A 48 11.84 -2.74 4.00
C ASN A 48 11.79 -3.75 2.84
N LYS A 49 10.66 -4.41 2.62
CA LYS A 49 10.52 -5.42 1.59
C LYS A 49 9.08 -5.51 1.05
N LYS A 50 8.97 -5.59 -0.27
CA LYS A 50 7.70 -5.92 -0.94
C LYS A 50 7.40 -7.41 -0.80
N TRP A 51 6.61 -7.76 0.21
CA TRP A 51 6.29 -9.16 0.48
C TRP A 51 5.32 -9.70 -0.58
N PRO A 52 5.54 -10.93 -1.11
CA PRO A 52 4.59 -11.54 -2.06
C PRO A 52 3.17 -11.68 -1.49
N ASP A 53 3.07 -11.87 -0.17
CA ASP A 53 1.80 -12.04 0.54
C ASP A 53 0.99 -10.72 0.63
N HIS A 54 1.63 -9.57 0.37
CA HIS A 54 0.99 -8.25 0.35
C HIS A 54 0.69 -7.78 -1.09
N LYS A 55 0.84 -8.65 -2.07
CA LYS A 55 0.47 -8.37 -3.45
C LYS A 55 -0.94 -8.84 -3.72
N GLU A 56 -1.83 -7.92 -4.05
CA GLU A 56 -3.23 -8.25 -4.30
C GLU A 56 -3.88 -7.36 -5.36
N LEU A 57 -5.11 -7.70 -5.71
CA LEU A 57 -5.93 -6.89 -6.58
C LEU A 57 -6.41 -5.65 -5.81
N LEU A 58 -6.13 -4.47 -6.39
CA LEU A 58 -6.55 -3.19 -5.84
C LEU A 58 -7.93 -2.82 -6.41
N ASN A 59 -8.85 -2.48 -5.53
CA ASN A 59 -10.14 -1.93 -5.94
C ASN A 59 -10.00 -0.41 -6.04
N LEU A 60 -9.92 0.10 -7.26
CA LEU A 60 -9.83 1.53 -7.52
C LEU A 60 -11.23 2.14 -7.53
N ASP A 61 -11.44 3.17 -6.74
CA ASP A 61 -12.72 3.86 -6.69
C ASP A 61 -12.75 5.03 -7.68
N SER A 62 -13.70 4.99 -8.62
CA SER A 62 -13.95 6.11 -9.53
C SER A 62 -14.41 7.33 -8.73
N SER A 63 -13.87 8.52 -9.06
CA SER A 63 -14.32 9.76 -8.43
C SER A 63 -15.81 10.04 -8.64
N GLY A 64 -16.38 9.55 -9.74
CA GLY A 64 -17.77 9.86 -10.15
C GLY A 64 -18.02 11.35 -10.43
N ASP A 65 -16.98 12.18 -10.36
CA ASP A 65 -17.04 13.62 -10.62
C ASP A 65 -16.76 13.91 -12.10
N ASN A 66 -17.73 14.45 -12.81
CA ASN A 66 -17.57 14.84 -14.21
C ASN A 66 -16.51 15.95 -14.42
N ASN A 67 -16.14 16.70 -13.37
CA ASN A 67 -15.04 17.66 -13.45
C ASN A 67 -13.66 16.97 -13.33
N LYS A 68 -13.63 15.70 -12.90
CA LYS A 68 -12.44 14.87 -12.75
C LYS A 68 -12.68 13.47 -13.33
N PRO A 69 -13.01 13.37 -14.63
CA PRO A 69 -13.51 12.13 -15.25
C PRO A 69 -12.47 11.02 -15.28
N THR A 70 -11.18 11.36 -15.20
CA THR A 70 -10.05 10.44 -15.31
C THR A 70 -9.40 10.06 -13.99
N HIS A 71 -9.96 10.53 -12.85
CA HIS A 71 -9.38 10.28 -11.54
C HIS A 71 -10.01 9.06 -10.88
N MET A 72 -9.15 8.23 -10.27
CA MET A 72 -9.58 7.11 -9.42
C MET A 72 -8.79 7.14 -8.11
N LYS A 73 -9.49 6.94 -7.00
CA LYS A 73 -8.88 6.87 -5.68
C LYS A 73 -8.24 5.51 -5.47
N LEU A 74 -7.01 5.51 -4.94
CA LEU A 74 -6.32 4.32 -4.47
C LEU A 74 -6.86 3.90 -3.09
N PRO A 75 -6.85 2.60 -2.75
CA PRO A 75 -6.99 2.15 -1.36
C PRO A 75 -5.93 2.77 -0.46
N GLU A 76 -6.31 3.14 0.77
CA GLU A 76 -5.43 3.88 1.71
C GLU A 76 -4.11 3.18 2.03
N ASP A 77 -4.14 1.84 2.06
CA ASP A 77 -2.95 1.03 2.37
C ASP A 77 -2.09 0.70 1.13
N THR A 78 -2.34 1.33 -0.03
CA THR A 78 -1.59 1.06 -1.26
C THR A 78 -0.19 1.63 -1.16
N SER A 79 0.82 0.76 -1.25
CA SER A 79 2.23 1.14 -1.28
C SER A 79 2.77 1.29 -2.71
N GLU A 80 2.25 0.51 -3.65
CA GLU A 80 2.71 0.52 -5.05
C GLU A 80 1.65 -0.08 -5.97
N VAL A 81 1.41 0.56 -7.08
CA VAL A 81 0.60 0.00 -8.18
C VAL A 81 1.54 -0.61 -9.23
N GLN A 82 1.39 -1.90 -9.51
CA GLN A 82 2.26 -2.64 -10.44
C GLN A 82 1.64 -2.84 -11.81
N LEU A 83 0.31 -2.95 -11.85
CA LEU A 83 -0.43 -3.20 -13.08
C LEU A 83 -1.76 -2.46 -13.03
N VAL A 84 -2.09 -1.81 -14.13
CA VAL A 84 -3.44 -1.26 -14.36
C VAL A 84 -3.88 -1.68 -15.75
N ASN A 85 -5.03 -2.35 -15.83
CA ASN A 85 -5.72 -2.67 -17.07
C ASN A 85 -7.07 -1.95 -17.11
N TYR A 86 -7.49 -1.57 -18.29
CA TYR A 86 -8.81 -0.98 -18.52
C TYR A 86 -9.54 -1.70 -19.65
N ASP A 87 -10.85 -1.87 -19.49
CA ASP A 87 -11.74 -2.45 -20.52
C ASP A 87 -12.07 -1.38 -21.57
N ILE A 88 -11.38 -1.45 -22.71
CA ILE A 88 -11.45 -0.48 -23.81
C ILE A 88 -12.58 -0.74 -24.80
N ARG A 89 -13.60 -1.50 -24.43
CA ARG A 89 -14.74 -1.77 -25.30
C ARG A 89 -15.41 -0.46 -25.74
N ARG A 90 -15.74 -0.42 -27.01
CA ARG A 90 -16.62 0.61 -27.58
C ARG A 90 -18.09 0.23 -27.41
N VAL A 91 -18.99 1.18 -27.66
CA VAL A 91 -20.46 1.01 -27.48
C VAL A 91 -21.00 -0.21 -28.25
N THR A 92 -20.39 -0.57 -29.37
CA THR A 92 -20.82 -1.70 -30.23
C THR A 92 -20.25 -3.05 -29.83
N ASP A 93 -19.27 -3.08 -28.91
CA ASP A 93 -18.57 -4.30 -28.58
C ASP A 93 -19.31 -5.07 -27.49
N THR A 94 -19.54 -6.36 -27.68
CA THR A 94 -20.20 -7.23 -26.71
C THR A 94 -19.20 -7.91 -25.75
N ASN A 95 -17.96 -8.12 -26.20
CA ASN A 95 -16.93 -8.82 -25.43
C ASN A 95 -16.01 -7.84 -24.67
N LYS A 96 -15.70 -8.15 -23.41
CA LYS A 96 -14.74 -7.39 -22.63
C LYS A 96 -13.35 -7.48 -23.26
N ARG A 97 -12.68 -6.35 -23.35
CA ARG A 97 -11.31 -6.25 -23.88
C ARG A 97 -10.46 -5.41 -22.95
N TYR A 98 -9.68 -6.08 -22.10
CA TYR A 98 -8.75 -5.42 -21.19
C TYR A 98 -7.42 -5.17 -21.89
N GLU A 99 -6.95 -3.92 -21.84
CA GLU A 99 -5.60 -3.54 -22.27
C GLU A 99 -4.81 -2.99 -21.08
N ASN A 100 -3.51 -3.22 -21.10
CA ASN A 100 -2.60 -2.68 -20.10
C ASN A 100 -2.39 -1.19 -20.33
N ILE A 101 -2.61 -0.40 -19.27
CA ILE A 101 -2.37 1.04 -19.28
C ILE A 101 -0.98 1.29 -18.69
N SER A 102 -0.11 1.92 -19.46
CA SER A 102 1.29 2.12 -19.07
C SER A 102 1.44 3.25 -18.05
N TYR A 103 2.26 3.02 -17.03
CA TYR A 103 2.65 4.06 -16.09
C TYR A 103 3.61 5.05 -16.77
N LEU A 104 3.40 6.34 -16.51
CA LEU A 104 4.35 7.41 -16.81
C LEU A 104 4.68 8.17 -15.53
N TYR A 105 5.93 8.60 -15.41
CA TYR A 105 6.27 9.55 -14.35
C TYR A 105 5.51 10.87 -14.55
N PRO A 106 5.18 11.59 -13.46
CA PRO A 106 4.36 12.81 -13.53
C PRO A 106 4.88 13.85 -14.54
N ASP A 107 6.18 14.03 -14.62
CA ASP A 107 6.84 14.94 -15.57
C ASP A 107 6.66 14.48 -17.02
N GLU A 108 6.87 13.20 -17.31
CA GLU A 108 6.65 12.63 -18.64
C GLU A 108 5.18 12.68 -19.04
N PHE A 109 4.28 12.44 -18.11
CA PHE A 109 2.84 12.53 -18.33
C PHE A 109 2.45 13.96 -18.73
N LEU A 110 2.91 14.97 -18.00
CA LEU A 110 2.65 16.37 -18.33
C LEU A 110 3.25 16.78 -19.67
N ILE A 111 4.47 16.34 -20.00
CA ILE A 111 5.08 16.61 -21.31
C ILE A 111 4.20 16.06 -22.43
N ARG A 112 3.66 14.84 -22.29
CA ARG A 112 2.81 14.21 -23.31
C ARG A 112 1.43 14.84 -23.42
N THR A 113 0.82 15.20 -22.31
CA THR A 113 -0.53 15.79 -22.28
C THR A 113 -0.52 17.27 -22.73
N ASN A 114 0.51 18.03 -22.38
CA ASN A 114 0.63 19.46 -22.73
C ASN A 114 0.87 19.75 -24.24
N VAL A 115 1.15 18.71 -25.03
CA VAL A 115 1.20 18.86 -26.52
C VAL A 115 -0.18 19.03 -27.12
N ARG A 116 -1.23 18.64 -26.38
CA ARG A 116 -2.63 18.71 -26.81
C ARG A 116 -3.08 20.17 -26.88
N ASN A 117 -3.96 20.47 -27.85
CA ASN A 117 -4.52 21.81 -28.02
C ASN A 117 -5.81 21.95 -27.20
N SER A 118 -5.81 22.83 -26.24
CA SER A 118 -6.97 23.09 -25.36
C SER A 118 -8.20 23.66 -26.08
N SER A 119 -8.05 24.08 -27.34
CA SER A 119 -9.16 24.58 -28.17
C SER A 119 -9.87 23.46 -28.95
N ASP A 120 -9.34 22.25 -28.94
CA ASP A 120 -9.92 21.12 -29.65
C ASP A 120 -11.12 20.56 -28.85
N THR A 121 -12.19 20.21 -29.55
CA THR A 121 -13.41 19.69 -28.92
C THR A 121 -13.25 18.34 -28.24
N ASN A 122 -12.18 17.62 -28.56
CA ASN A 122 -11.83 16.32 -28.00
C ASN A 122 -10.77 16.43 -26.86
N VAL A 123 -10.49 17.63 -26.39
CA VAL A 123 -9.57 17.89 -25.28
C VAL A 123 -10.28 18.68 -24.18
N ASP A 124 -10.32 18.11 -22.99
CA ASP A 124 -10.82 18.75 -21.79
C ASP A 124 -9.67 19.29 -20.95
N VAL A 125 -9.84 20.52 -20.43
CA VAL A 125 -8.95 21.09 -19.44
C VAL A 125 -9.53 20.79 -18.07
N ILE A 126 -8.89 19.94 -17.31
CA ILE A 126 -9.34 19.57 -15.96
C ILE A 126 -8.32 20.00 -14.93
N GLN A 127 -8.80 20.32 -13.73
CA GLN A 127 -7.94 20.64 -12.60
C GLN A 127 -7.79 19.41 -11.70
N ASP A 128 -6.56 18.97 -11.52
CA ASP A 128 -6.21 17.89 -10.59
C ASP A 128 -6.46 18.30 -9.13
N TYR A 129 -6.45 17.35 -8.19
CA TYR A 129 -6.57 17.61 -6.75
C TYR A 129 -5.42 18.46 -6.21
N THR A 130 -4.24 18.40 -6.81
CA THR A 130 -3.09 19.26 -6.50
C THR A 130 -3.26 20.72 -6.99
N GLY A 131 -4.32 21.00 -7.77
CA GLY A 131 -4.58 22.32 -8.35
C GLY A 131 -3.89 22.56 -9.70
N VAL A 132 -3.17 21.59 -10.24
CA VAL A 132 -2.53 21.68 -11.55
C VAL A 132 -3.55 21.39 -12.65
N GLU A 133 -3.54 22.20 -13.72
CA GLU A 133 -4.34 21.94 -14.92
C GLU A 133 -3.67 20.89 -15.80
N ILE A 134 -4.47 19.95 -16.29
CA ILE A 134 -4.04 18.89 -17.21
C ILE A 134 -4.97 18.81 -18.41
N LEU A 135 -4.40 18.49 -19.58
CA LEU A 135 -5.12 18.37 -20.84
C LEU A 135 -5.44 16.92 -21.11
N ILE A 136 -6.71 16.53 -21.03
CA ILE A 136 -7.19 15.15 -21.12
C ILE A 136 -7.97 14.97 -22.44
N ARG A 137 -7.79 13.84 -23.12
CA ARG A 137 -8.61 13.48 -24.28
C ARG A 137 -9.92 12.84 -23.82
N ASN A 138 -11.03 13.22 -24.49
CA ASN A 138 -12.36 12.75 -24.16
C ASN A 138 -13.00 11.85 -25.23
N ASP A 139 -12.22 11.43 -26.24
CA ASP A 139 -12.66 10.65 -27.40
C ASP A 139 -11.95 9.31 -27.58
N ASP A 140 -11.01 8.98 -26.67
CA ASP A 140 -10.22 7.76 -26.73
C ASP A 140 -10.14 7.07 -25.37
N PRO A 141 -10.06 5.73 -25.32
CA PRO A 141 -9.78 5.01 -24.07
C PRO A 141 -8.41 5.35 -23.51
N PRO A 142 -8.18 5.17 -22.19
CA PRO A 142 -6.93 5.49 -21.55
C PRO A 142 -5.75 4.67 -22.07
N THR A 143 -4.59 5.32 -22.21
CA THR A 143 -3.33 4.70 -22.68
C THR A 143 -2.24 4.80 -21.61
N TRP A 144 -2.21 5.90 -20.88
CA TRP A 144 -1.25 6.15 -19.82
C TRP A 144 -1.94 6.55 -18.52
N TRP A 145 -1.26 6.28 -17.43
CA TRP A 145 -1.65 6.75 -16.11
C TRP A 145 -0.46 7.25 -15.31
N THR A 146 -0.73 8.12 -14.34
CA THR A 146 0.23 8.65 -13.37
C THR A 146 -0.44 8.84 -12.02
N SER A 147 0.33 9.22 -11.00
CA SER A 147 -0.16 9.75 -9.74
C SER A 147 0.66 10.99 -9.38
N PHE A 148 -0.01 12.05 -8.92
CA PHE A 148 0.64 13.31 -8.52
C PHE A 148 0.73 13.44 -6.99
N ASP A 149 -0.08 12.68 -6.24
CA ASP A 149 -0.26 12.83 -4.80
C ASP A 149 -0.24 11.49 -4.03
N ASP A 150 0.00 10.38 -4.72
CA ASP A 150 -0.05 9.00 -4.21
C ASP A 150 -1.44 8.56 -3.66
N GLU A 151 -2.45 9.42 -3.67
CA GLU A 151 -3.82 9.10 -3.27
C GLU A 151 -4.71 8.77 -4.47
N PHE A 152 -4.46 9.46 -5.60
CA PHE A 152 -5.22 9.28 -6.82
C PHE A 152 -4.33 8.86 -7.98
N ILE A 153 -4.85 7.97 -8.82
CA ILE A 153 -4.31 7.75 -10.16
C ILE A 153 -5.11 8.57 -11.16
N VAL A 154 -4.41 9.10 -12.15
CA VAL A 154 -4.95 9.97 -13.18
C VAL A 154 -4.65 9.35 -14.53
N PHE A 155 -5.68 9.15 -15.34
CA PHE A 155 -5.54 8.65 -16.71
C PHE A 155 -5.47 9.81 -17.71
N ASP A 156 -4.77 9.58 -18.81
CA ASP A 156 -4.56 10.59 -19.85
C ASP A 156 -5.76 10.82 -20.76
N SER A 157 -6.73 9.92 -20.76
CA SER A 157 -7.90 9.98 -21.61
C SER A 157 -9.07 9.18 -21.07
N TYR A 158 -10.26 9.44 -21.60
CA TYR A 158 -11.47 8.65 -21.43
C TYR A 158 -12.35 8.75 -22.69
N ASP A 159 -13.21 7.80 -22.92
CA ASP A 159 -14.13 7.82 -24.07
C ASP A 159 -15.53 8.26 -23.58
N ASN A 160 -15.87 9.55 -23.76
CA ASN A 160 -17.13 10.13 -23.34
C ASN A 160 -18.36 9.55 -24.11
N ALA A 161 -18.13 8.94 -25.28
CA ALA A 161 -19.20 8.23 -26.00
C ALA A 161 -19.58 6.91 -25.33
N VAL A 162 -18.68 6.35 -24.50
CA VAL A 162 -18.89 5.10 -23.76
C VAL A 162 -19.30 5.38 -22.32
N ASP A 163 -18.50 6.17 -21.61
CA ASP A 163 -18.72 6.55 -20.20
C ASP A 163 -18.24 7.98 -19.96
N THR A 164 -18.98 8.75 -19.16
CA THR A 164 -18.62 10.13 -18.81
C THR A 164 -17.43 10.23 -17.85
N THR A 165 -17.07 9.13 -17.19
CA THR A 165 -15.91 9.02 -16.29
C THR A 165 -15.30 7.63 -16.39
N ILE A 166 -14.03 7.48 -16.03
CA ILE A 166 -13.41 6.16 -15.87
C ILE A 166 -14.16 5.36 -14.79
N GLN A 167 -14.45 4.08 -15.08
CA GLN A 167 -15.31 3.23 -14.26
C GLN A 167 -14.50 2.18 -13.48
N SER A 168 -14.76 2.05 -12.17
CA SER A 168 -14.16 1.00 -11.31
C SER A 168 -14.45 -0.41 -11.85
N ALA A 169 -15.66 -0.65 -12.35
CA ALA A 169 -16.07 -1.95 -12.91
C ALA A 169 -15.35 -2.34 -14.21
N LYS A 170 -14.69 -1.39 -14.86
CA LYS A 170 -13.90 -1.58 -16.07
C LYS A 170 -12.39 -1.58 -15.82
N THR A 171 -11.97 -1.34 -14.58
CA THR A 171 -10.56 -1.26 -14.19
C THR A 171 -10.15 -2.52 -13.45
N GLN A 172 -8.96 -3.01 -13.73
CA GLN A 172 -8.29 -4.05 -12.98
C GLN A 172 -6.93 -3.52 -12.57
N ALA A 173 -6.70 -3.39 -11.28
CA ALA A 173 -5.40 -2.98 -10.76
C ALA A 173 -4.81 -4.08 -9.87
N PHE A 174 -3.49 -4.20 -9.89
CA PHE A 174 -2.73 -5.10 -9.05
C PHE A 174 -1.55 -4.37 -8.47
N GLY A 175 -1.29 -4.54 -7.18
CA GLY A 175 -0.25 -3.81 -6.50
C GLY A 175 0.17 -4.41 -5.19
N VAL A 176 0.92 -3.64 -4.43
CA VAL A 176 1.40 -3.97 -3.09
C VAL A 176 0.66 -3.11 -2.09
N ILE A 177 0.04 -3.74 -1.10
CA ILE A 177 -0.51 -3.05 0.05
C ILE A 177 0.47 -3.15 1.23
N GLN A 178 0.47 -2.12 2.06
CA GLN A 178 1.19 -2.12 3.33
C GLN A 178 0.16 -2.19 4.45
N PRO A 179 -0.02 -3.39 5.06
CA PRO A 179 -1.05 -3.57 6.06
C PRO A 179 -0.77 -2.70 7.30
N SER A 180 -1.79 -1.98 7.75
CA SER A 180 -1.72 -1.09 8.89
C SER A 180 -1.59 -1.87 10.21
N PHE A 181 -0.82 -1.33 11.18
CA PHE A 181 -0.74 -1.88 12.52
C PHE A 181 -1.85 -1.33 13.40
N GLN A 182 -2.59 -2.21 14.07
CA GLN A 182 -3.64 -1.81 15.01
C GLN A 182 -3.19 -2.10 16.46
N PRO A 183 -3.12 -1.09 17.36
CA PRO A 183 -2.70 -1.28 18.73
C PRO A 183 -3.86 -1.78 19.62
N VAL A 184 -4.37 -2.98 19.32
CA VAL A 184 -5.42 -3.66 20.07
C VAL A 184 -4.96 -5.07 20.45
N ASP A 185 -5.47 -5.61 21.54
CA ASP A 185 -5.00 -6.87 22.14
C ASP A 185 -5.10 -8.07 21.20
N ASP A 186 -6.18 -8.15 20.44
CA ASP A 186 -6.48 -9.26 19.53
C ASP A 186 -5.87 -9.09 18.13
N PHE A 187 -5.16 -7.99 17.87
CA PHE A 187 -4.48 -7.78 16.60
C PHE A 187 -3.47 -8.88 16.31
N ILE A 188 -3.56 -9.47 15.14
CA ILE A 188 -2.60 -10.46 14.65
C ILE A 188 -1.79 -9.81 13.52
N PRO A 189 -0.47 -9.55 13.70
CA PRO A 189 0.37 -8.97 12.67
C PRO A 189 0.29 -9.76 11.34
N ASP A 190 -0.02 -9.06 10.26
CA ASP A 190 -0.12 -9.69 8.95
C ASP A 190 1.27 -9.84 8.32
N LEU A 191 1.92 -10.92 8.71
CA LEU A 191 3.22 -11.34 8.23
C LEU A 191 3.19 -12.84 7.95
N ASN A 192 3.99 -13.31 6.99
CA ASN A 192 4.18 -14.74 6.82
C ASN A 192 4.90 -15.36 8.04
N LYS A 193 4.79 -16.68 8.21
CA LYS A 193 5.33 -17.38 9.39
C LYS A 193 6.81 -17.11 9.68
N LYS A 194 7.61 -16.81 8.66
CA LYS A 194 9.05 -16.56 8.80
C LYS A 194 9.34 -15.13 9.22
N ALA A 195 8.65 -14.18 8.60
CA ALA A 195 8.72 -12.78 9.00
C ALA A 195 8.14 -12.55 10.40
N PHE A 196 7.15 -13.37 10.80
CA PHE A 196 6.60 -13.34 12.15
C PHE A 196 7.63 -13.75 13.21
N ALA A 197 8.45 -14.78 12.95
CA ALA A 197 9.55 -15.14 13.84
C ALA A 197 10.58 -14.00 13.96
N LEU A 198 10.89 -13.30 12.85
CA LEU A 198 11.73 -12.12 12.87
C LEU A 198 11.14 -10.98 13.72
N LEU A 199 9.82 -10.75 13.62
CA LEU A 199 9.12 -9.77 14.46
C LEU A 199 9.32 -10.06 15.93
N GLU A 200 9.08 -11.31 16.38
CA GLU A 200 9.22 -11.69 17.79
C GLU A 200 10.66 -11.53 18.31
N THR A 201 11.65 -12.07 17.60
CA THR A 201 13.05 -12.01 18.04
C THR A 201 13.61 -10.60 18.03
N LYS A 202 13.29 -9.80 16.99
CA LYS A 202 13.77 -8.43 16.88
C LYS A 202 13.11 -7.49 17.89
N SER A 203 11.81 -7.68 18.16
CA SER A 203 11.09 -6.92 19.19
C SER A 203 11.63 -7.22 20.58
N ARG A 204 11.88 -8.49 20.88
CA ARG A 204 12.49 -8.90 22.15
C ARG A 204 13.88 -8.28 22.32
N ALA A 205 14.75 -8.40 21.33
CA ALA A 205 16.08 -7.81 21.38
C ALA A 205 16.06 -6.29 21.66
N ARG A 206 15.13 -5.57 21.01
CA ARG A 206 14.96 -4.13 21.22
C ARG A 206 14.42 -3.79 22.61
N CYS A 207 13.47 -4.55 23.14
CA CYS A 207 12.95 -4.36 24.47
C CYS A 207 14.05 -4.56 25.54
N PHE A 208 14.86 -5.62 25.42
CA PHE A 208 15.99 -5.81 26.32
C PHE A 208 16.98 -4.65 26.27
N ALA A 209 17.29 -4.13 25.08
CA ALA A 209 18.20 -2.99 24.93
C ALA A 209 17.62 -1.70 25.55
N TYR A 210 16.30 -1.44 25.40
CA TYR A 210 15.67 -0.22 25.87
C TYR A 210 15.39 -0.22 27.38
N PHE A 211 14.85 -1.33 27.91
CA PHE A 211 14.36 -1.37 29.28
C PHE A 211 15.36 -1.94 30.27
N LYS A 212 16.17 -2.90 29.87
CA LYS A 212 17.17 -3.53 30.75
C LYS A 212 18.59 -3.06 30.50
N GLN A 213 18.84 -2.25 29.44
CA GLN A 213 20.16 -1.80 29.00
C GLN A 213 21.14 -2.96 28.74
N ILE A 214 20.61 -4.15 28.49
CA ILE A 214 21.37 -5.38 28.24
C ILE A 214 21.20 -5.73 26.75
N ARG A 215 22.31 -6.00 26.06
CA ARG A 215 22.26 -6.53 24.69
C ARG A 215 22.08 -8.04 24.75
N SER A 216 20.92 -8.50 24.29
CA SER A 216 20.70 -9.92 24.04
C SER A 216 21.42 -10.35 22.76
N GLN A 217 22.67 -10.79 22.90
CA GLN A 217 23.50 -11.22 21.75
C GLN A 217 22.82 -12.36 20.97
N LEU A 218 22.12 -13.26 21.69
CA LEU A 218 21.41 -14.39 21.06
C LEU A 218 20.27 -13.89 20.16
N ASP A 219 19.38 -13.06 20.69
CA ASP A 219 18.24 -12.52 19.92
C ASP A 219 18.72 -11.65 18.75
N GLU A 220 19.80 -10.86 18.93
CA GLU A 220 20.38 -10.09 17.83
C GLU A 220 20.95 -10.98 16.72
N GLN A 221 21.65 -12.07 17.08
CA GLN A 221 22.20 -13.02 16.11
C GLN A 221 21.09 -13.76 15.36
N GLU A 222 20.06 -14.21 16.07
CA GLU A 222 18.91 -14.87 15.46
C GLU A 222 18.15 -13.91 14.52
N ALA A 223 17.90 -12.69 14.94
CA ALA A 223 17.25 -11.67 14.11
C ALA A 223 18.07 -11.37 12.83
N ARG A 224 19.39 -11.25 12.94
CA ARG A 224 20.27 -11.05 11.77
C ARG A 224 20.24 -12.26 10.83
N ALA A 225 20.32 -13.48 11.36
CA ALA A 225 20.28 -14.70 10.57
C ALA A 225 18.94 -14.82 9.81
N GLN A 226 17.82 -14.52 10.46
CA GLN A 226 16.49 -14.52 9.86
C GLN A 226 16.35 -13.41 8.79
N GLN A 227 16.87 -12.23 9.05
CA GLN A 227 16.85 -11.12 8.10
C GLN A 227 17.65 -11.45 6.82
N VAL A 228 18.86 -12.01 6.97
CA VAL A 228 19.68 -12.46 5.82
C VAL A 228 18.94 -13.56 5.03
N TYR A 229 18.35 -14.54 5.72
CA TYR A 229 17.59 -15.61 5.06
C TYR A 229 16.39 -15.07 4.28
N LEU A 230 15.69 -14.06 4.81
CA LEU A 230 14.55 -13.44 4.16
C LEU A 230 14.97 -12.54 2.98
N SER A 231 16.11 -11.86 3.08
CA SER A 231 16.63 -11.00 1.99
C SER A 231 17.17 -11.80 0.80
N GLY A 232 17.70 -12.99 1.02
CA GLY A 232 18.26 -13.85 -0.04
C GLY A 232 17.22 -14.59 -0.89
N ARG A 233 15.91 -14.41 -0.63
CA ARG A 233 14.80 -15.03 -1.38
C ARG A 233 13.95 -14.01 -2.16
N ALA A 234 14.50 -12.85 -2.47
CA ALA A 234 13.86 -11.83 -3.30
C ALA A 234 14.01 -12.15 -4.80
#